data_6dd32bc02654b04325d0f27c0f1d5bdf
#
_entry.id   6dd32bc02654b04325d0f27c0f1d5bdf
#
_cell.length_a   1.000
_cell.length_b   1.000
_cell.length_c   1.000
_cell.angle_alpha   90.00
_cell.angle_beta   90.00
_cell.angle_gamma   90.00
#
_symmetry.space_group_name_H-M   'P 1'
#
loop_
_entity.id
_entity.type
_entity.pdbx_description
1 polymer ?
#
loop_
_entity_poly.entity_id
_entity_poly.type
_entity_poly.pdbx_seq_one_letter_code
_entity_poly.pdbx_strand_id
1 'polypeptide(L)'
;MSNKIKLGDFNSLRVVKRVDFGIYLDGGEEGEILLPTRYVPEEVSIGDELEVFIYLDQDERLIATTEKPLAKVGDFAYLEVKWVNEYGAFLGWGLMKDLFCPFREQKKRMVLGQSYIVHVHIDEESYRIVASAKVERYLSEEHPHYRHGDEVDLLILQKTDLGFKVIIDNQYPGLLYQDQIFQYIHTGDRMKGYIGRVRPDGKIDVSLQKTGQQQTADFAETLYQYLLDNDGACDLGDKSEADDIYERFHVSKKVFKRAIGDLYKKRLITVSPMSIRLLKVKE
;
A
#
# COMPACT_ATOMS: atom_id res chain seq x y z
N MET A 1 8.41 -16.08 27.69
CA MET A 1 7.90 -16.75 26.49
C MET A 1 8.97 -16.61 25.43
N SER A 2 9.55 -17.71 24.94
CA SER A 2 10.54 -17.64 23.86
C SER A 2 9.89 -17.04 22.62
N ASN A 3 10.34 -15.87 22.18
CA ASN A 3 9.85 -15.25 20.96
C ASN A 3 10.46 -16.03 19.79
N LYS A 4 9.67 -16.82 19.08
CA LYS A 4 10.11 -17.52 17.88
C LYS A 4 10.51 -16.48 16.82
N ILE A 5 11.73 -16.59 16.28
CA ILE A 5 12.24 -15.72 15.23
C ILE A 5 11.35 -15.80 13.99
N LYS A 6 10.97 -14.66 13.47
CA LYS A 6 10.24 -14.52 12.19
C LYS A 6 11.25 -14.25 11.08
N LEU A 7 11.65 -15.30 10.36
CA LEU A 7 12.50 -15.18 9.19
C LEU A 7 11.79 -14.38 8.10
N GLY A 8 12.47 -13.38 7.53
CA GLY A 8 11.90 -12.50 6.50
C GLY A 8 10.91 -11.46 7.02
N ASP A 9 10.95 -11.16 8.32
CA ASP A 9 10.15 -10.10 8.95
C ASP A 9 10.95 -9.36 10.03
N PHE A 10 10.39 -8.29 10.56
CA PHE A 10 10.95 -7.53 11.67
C PHE A 10 10.75 -8.26 13.00
N ASN A 11 11.79 -8.22 13.83
CA ASN A 11 11.83 -8.80 15.15
C ASN A 11 12.43 -7.78 16.13
N SER A 12 11.86 -7.65 17.34
CA SER A 12 12.47 -6.89 18.43
C SER A 12 13.36 -7.82 19.24
N LEU A 13 14.68 -7.61 19.19
CA LEU A 13 15.68 -8.50 19.79
C LEU A 13 16.60 -7.72 20.71
N ARG A 14 17.01 -8.37 21.83
CA ARG A 14 17.90 -7.79 22.82
C ARG A 14 19.36 -7.94 22.39
N VAL A 15 20.15 -6.89 22.58
CA VAL A 15 21.61 -6.91 22.42
C VAL A 15 22.24 -7.67 23.59
N VAL A 16 22.98 -8.74 23.27
CA VAL A 16 23.60 -9.59 24.31
C VAL A 16 25.11 -9.44 24.37
N LYS A 17 25.76 -9.09 23.25
CA LYS A 17 27.21 -9.06 23.18
C LYS A 17 27.71 -8.14 22.07
N ARG A 18 28.84 -7.45 22.26
CA ARG A 18 29.54 -6.66 21.25
C ARG A 18 30.85 -7.33 20.86
N VAL A 19 31.14 -7.32 19.58
CA VAL A 19 32.37 -7.87 18.98
C VAL A 19 32.91 -6.87 17.92
N ASP A 20 34.11 -7.10 17.41
CA ASP A 20 34.78 -6.17 16.47
C ASP A 20 34.01 -6.00 15.15
N PHE A 21 33.27 -7.02 14.71
CA PHE A 21 32.53 -7.04 13.44
C PHE A 21 31.02 -6.81 13.60
N GLY A 22 30.53 -6.49 14.81
CA GLY A 22 29.11 -6.20 15.04
C GLY A 22 28.65 -6.40 16.48
N ILE A 23 27.37 -6.64 16.62
CA ILE A 23 26.75 -7.05 17.90
C ILE A 23 25.94 -8.33 17.69
N TYR A 24 25.80 -9.12 18.74
CA TYR A 24 24.93 -10.26 18.74
C TYR A 24 23.62 -9.94 19.47
N LEU A 25 22.54 -10.43 18.89
CA LEU A 25 21.18 -10.29 19.37
C LEU A 25 20.66 -11.63 19.88
N ASP A 26 19.80 -11.61 20.89
CA ASP A 26 19.18 -12.80 21.47
C ASP A 26 18.11 -13.38 20.51
N GLY A 27 18.45 -14.43 19.80
CA GLY A 27 17.53 -15.16 18.92
C GLY A 27 16.73 -16.26 19.62
N GLY A 28 16.78 -16.36 20.96
CA GLY A 28 16.09 -17.40 21.72
C GLY A 28 16.58 -18.81 21.35
N GLU A 29 15.69 -19.66 20.85
CA GLU A 29 16.01 -21.03 20.44
C GLU A 29 16.96 -21.10 19.24
N GLU A 30 17.00 -20.03 18.40
CA GLU A 30 17.91 -19.93 17.25
C GLU A 30 19.33 -19.48 17.64
N GLY A 31 19.55 -19.21 18.94
CA GLY A 31 20.84 -18.75 19.46
C GLY A 31 21.13 -17.28 19.19
N GLU A 32 22.42 -16.92 19.17
CA GLU A 32 22.86 -15.55 18.95
C GLU A 32 22.84 -15.19 17.44
N ILE A 33 22.15 -14.10 17.07
CA ILE A 33 22.04 -13.60 15.69
C ILE A 33 22.94 -12.37 15.53
N LEU A 34 23.81 -12.39 14.52
CA LEU A 34 24.72 -11.29 14.24
C LEU A 34 24.00 -10.12 13.57
N LEU A 35 24.18 -8.90 14.11
CA LEU A 35 23.94 -7.64 13.43
C LEU A 35 25.31 -7.04 13.06
N PRO A 36 25.73 -6.99 11.79
CA PRO A 36 27.03 -6.48 11.36
C PRO A 36 27.22 -5.01 11.72
N THR A 37 28.48 -4.58 11.98
CA THR A 37 28.86 -3.24 12.45
C THR A 37 28.22 -2.12 11.65
N ARG A 38 28.13 -2.25 10.32
CA ARG A 38 27.56 -1.23 9.42
C ARG A 38 26.06 -0.97 9.63
N TYR A 39 25.35 -1.89 10.30
CA TYR A 39 23.91 -1.80 10.58
C TYR A 39 23.64 -1.48 12.05
N VAL A 40 24.68 -1.40 12.87
CA VAL A 40 24.55 -1.09 14.30
C VAL A 40 24.31 0.41 14.46
N PRO A 41 23.23 0.87 15.11
CA PRO A 41 23.02 2.27 15.45
C PRO A 41 24.15 2.81 16.35
N GLU A 42 24.42 4.12 16.24
CA GLU A 42 25.54 4.75 16.97
C GLU A 42 25.40 4.64 18.50
N GLU A 43 24.16 4.81 19.00
CA GLU A 43 23.86 4.78 20.44
C GLU A 43 23.16 3.46 20.82
N VAL A 44 23.94 2.37 20.88
CA VAL A 44 23.43 1.05 21.28
C VAL A 44 24.30 0.43 22.36
N SER A 45 23.67 -0.06 23.43
CA SER A 45 24.29 -0.73 24.58
C SER A 45 23.82 -2.16 24.72
N ILE A 46 24.61 -2.99 25.42
CA ILE A 46 24.20 -4.35 25.79
C ILE A 46 22.96 -4.23 26.71
N GLY A 47 21.92 -5.01 26.41
CA GLY A 47 20.64 -4.99 27.09
C GLY A 47 19.54 -4.21 26.36
N ASP A 48 19.87 -3.35 25.39
CA ASP A 48 18.89 -2.61 24.59
C ASP A 48 18.11 -3.57 23.67
N GLU A 49 16.86 -3.18 23.36
CA GLU A 49 16.06 -3.85 22.34
C GLU A 49 16.13 -3.11 21.02
N LEU A 50 16.39 -3.85 19.93
CA LEU A 50 16.44 -3.31 18.58
C LEU A 50 15.41 -3.99 17.69
N GLU A 51 14.68 -3.17 16.91
CA GLU A 51 13.88 -3.68 15.80
C GLU A 51 14.79 -3.94 14.59
N VAL A 52 14.91 -5.20 14.20
CA VAL A 52 15.77 -5.66 13.12
C VAL A 52 15.04 -6.59 12.18
N PHE A 53 15.38 -6.53 10.90
CA PHE A 53 14.91 -7.48 9.91
C PHE A 53 15.84 -8.70 9.90
N ILE A 54 15.27 -9.91 9.95
CA ILE A 54 16.02 -11.17 9.97
C ILE A 54 15.94 -11.84 8.61
N TYR A 55 17.10 -12.17 8.04
CA TYR A 55 17.19 -12.88 6.77
C TYR A 55 18.38 -13.87 6.80
N LEU A 56 18.66 -14.53 5.69
CA LEU A 56 19.77 -15.50 5.58
C LEU A 56 20.95 -14.88 4.85
N ASP A 57 22.15 -14.99 5.42
CA ASP A 57 23.40 -14.61 4.76
C ASP A 57 23.76 -15.57 3.59
N GLN A 58 24.95 -15.40 3.01
CA GLN A 58 25.40 -16.25 1.90
C GLN A 58 25.64 -17.71 2.30
N ASP A 59 25.96 -17.94 3.57
CA ASP A 59 26.16 -19.27 4.16
C ASP A 59 24.87 -19.85 4.78
N GLU A 60 23.71 -19.22 4.50
CA GLU A 60 22.38 -19.62 4.98
C GLU A 60 22.19 -19.54 6.49
N ARG A 61 22.99 -18.70 7.18
CA ARG A 61 22.85 -18.43 8.61
C ARG A 61 21.94 -17.23 8.82
N LEU A 62 21.19 -17.23 9.92
CA LEU A 62 20.40 -16.09 10.33
C LEU A 62 21.30 -14.86 10.57
N ILE A 63 20.95 -13.76 9.95
CA ILE A 63 21.62 -12.47 10.08
C ILE A 63 20.60 -11.35 10.21
N ALA A 64 20.93 -10.33 10.99
CA ALA A 64 20.09 -9.18 11.23
C ALA A 64 20.56 -7.96 10.43
N THR A 65 19.61 -7.08 10.09
CA THR A 65 19.88 -5.76 9.54
C THR A 65 18.88 -4.73 10.08
N THR A 66 19.30 -3.48 10.22
CA THR A 66 18.42 -2.34 10.47
C THR A 66 17.92 -1.69 9.18
N GLU A 67 18.40 -2.16 8.01
CA GLU A 67 17.86 -1.75 6.72
C GLU A 67 16.43 -2.24 6.55
N LYS A 68 15.62 -1.43 5.85
CA LYS A 68 14.24 -1.77 5.53
C LYS A 68 14.18 -2.33 4.11
N PRO A 69 13.89 -3.63 3.94
CA PRO A 69 13.69 -4.19 2.61
C PRO A 69 12.45 -3.60 1.95
N LEU A 70 12.39 -3.67 0.62
CA LEU A 70 11.23 -3.25 -0.16
C LEU A 70 10.00 -4.15 0.02
N ALA A 71 10.20 -5.35 0.56
CA ALA A 71 9.17 -6.32 0.86
C ALA A 71 9.65 -7.29 1.95
N LYS A 72 8.72 -7.86 2.69
CA LYS A 72 8.95 -8.93 3.66
C LYS A 72 8.22 -10.21 3.23
N VAL A 73 8.44 -11.30 3.94
CA VAL A 73 7.70 -12.55 3.71
C VAL A 73 6.19 -12.30 3.87
N GLY A 74 5.42 -12.75 2.88
CA GLY A 74 3.99 -12.50 2.76
C GLY A 74 3.63 -11.30 1.87
N ASP A 75 4.58 -10.46 1.49
CA ASP A 75 4.32 -9.28 0.66
C ASP A 75 4.37 -9.59 -0.83
N PHE A 76 3.60 -8.78 -1.58
CA PHE A 76 3.76 -8.61 -3.02
C PHE A 76 4.58 -7.35 -3.28
N ALA A 77 5.54 -7.42 -4.20
CA ALA A 77 6.39 -6.29 -4.56
C ALA A 77 6.76 -6.28 -6.05
N TYR A 78 7.05 -5.09 -6.56
CA TYR A 78 7.55 -4.87 -7.91
C TYR A 78 9.06 -4.67 -7.84
N LEU A 79 9.83 -5.70 -8.21
CA LEU A 79 11.27 -5.77 -7.98
C LEU A 79 12.04 -5.92 -9.29
N GLU A 80 13.17 -5.22 -9.39
CA GLU A 80 14.07 -5.27 -10.55
C GLU A 80 15.02 -6.46 -10.47
N VAL A 81 15.21 -7.13 -11.60
CA VAL A 81 16.20 -8.19 -11.77
C VAL A 81 17.61 -7.60 -11.83
N LYS A 82 18.44 -7.91 -10.85
CA LYS A 82 19.83 -7.42 -10.75
C LYS A 82 20.82 -8.33 -11.48
N TRP A 83 20.55 -9.63 -11.51
CA TRP A 83 21.34 -10.60 -12.28
C TRP A 83 20.57 -11.92 -12.47
N VAL A 84 21.05 -12.78 -13.37
CA VAL A 84 20.44 -14.07 -13.72
C VAL A 84 21.55 -15.11 -13.84
N ASN A 85 21.30 -16.33 -13.37
CA ASN A 85 22.17 -17.48 -13.55
C ASN A 85 21.41 -18.69 -14.10
N GLU A 86 22.05 -19.86 -14.09
CA GLU A 86 21.48 -21.13 -14.55
C GLU A 86 20.33 -21.69 -13.68
N TYR A 87 20.09 -21.13 -12.49
CA TYR A 87 19.04 -21.58 -11.54
C TYR A 87 17.84 -20.63 -11.49
N GLY A 88 18.05 -19.35 -11.78
CA GLY A 88 16.98 -18.36 -11.69
C GLY A 88 17.45 -16.92 -11.81
N ALA A 89 16.59 -16.01 -11.36
CA ALA A 89 16.84 -14.58 -11.31
C ALA A 89 17.02 -14.11 -9.86
N PHE A 90 17.77 -13.04 -9.68
CA PHE A 90 18.03 -12.41 -8.41
C PHE A 90 17.50 -10.97 -8.46
N LEU A 91 16.62 -10.64 -7.53
CA LEU A 91 15.85 -9.41 -7.49
C LEU A 91 16.39 -8.51 -6.40
N GLY A 92 16.63 -7.24 -6.74
CA GLY A 92 16.98 -6.23 -5.76
C GLY A 92 15.78 -5.89 -4.88
N TRP A 93 15.86 -6.20 -3.59
CA TRP A 93 14.80 -5.96 -2.62
C TRP A 93 15.22 -5.05 -1.46
N GLY A 94 16.35 -4.34 -1.65
CA GLY A 94 16.82 -3.35 -0.68
C GLY A 94 17.80 -3.88 0.36
N LEU A 95 18.17 -5.17 0.30
CA LEU A 95 19.19 -5.77 1.16
C LEU A 95 20.43 -6.16 0.34
N MET A 96 21.55 -6.42 1.03
CA MET A 96 22.81 -6.79 0.38
C MET A 96 22.70 -8.10 -0.41
N LYS A 97 21.97 -9.09 0.10
CA LYS A 97 21.70 -10.34 -0.59
C LYS A 97 20.44 -10.20 -1.38
N ASP A 98 20.54 -10.25 -2.71
CA ASP A 98 19.38 -10.22 -3.59
C ASP A 98 18.41 -11.37 -3.34
N LEU A 99 17.12 -11.12 -3.58
CA LEU A 99 16.06 -12.10 -3.42
C LEU A 99 16.03 -13.07 -4.60
N PHE A 100 16.15 -14.35 -4.35
CA PHE A 100 16.18 -15.37 -5.39
C PHE A 100 14.78 -15.73 -5.90
N CYS A 101 14.61 -15.78 -7.22
CA CYS A 101 13.42 -16.27 -7.89
C CYS A 101 13.80 -17.45 -8.82
N PRO A 102 13.63 -18.71 -8.37
CA PRO A 102 14.00 -19.87 -9.16
C PRO A 102 13.15 -19.97 -10.43
N PHE A 103 13.67 -20.60 -11.48
CA PHE A 103 12.94 -20.71 -12.75
C PHE A 103 11.57 -21.36 -12.61
N ARG A 104 11.41 -22.31 -11.67
CA ARG A 104 10.12 -22.95 -11.36
C ARG A 104 9.06 -21.96 -10.85
N GLU A 105 9.48 -20.82 -10.31
CA GLU A 105 8.61 -19.77 -9.77
C GLU A 105 8.40 -18.59 -10.75
N GLN A 106 8.98 -18.65 -11.93
CA GLN A 106 8.80 -17.65 -12.98
C GLN A 106 7.66 -18.06 -13.93
N LYS A 107 6.78 -17.12 -14.31
CA LYS A 107 5.78 -17.32 -15.40
C LYS A 107 6.44 -17.32 -16.77
N LYS A 108 7.43 -16.43 -16.93
CA LYS A 108 8.29 -16.29 -18.11
C LYS A 108 9.70 -16.03 -17.61
N ARG A 109 10.72 -16.41 -18.39
CA ARG A 109 12.11 -16.12 -18.05
C ARG A 109 12.28 -14.63 -17.75
N MET A 110 12.78 -14.32 -16.57
CA MET A 110 13.07 -12.96 -16.15
C MET A 110 14.31 -12.43 -16.85
N VAL A 111 14.30 -11.15 -17.19
CA VAL A 111 15.35 -10.47 -17.94
C VAL A 111 16.02 -9.43 -17.07
N LEU A 112 17.35 -9.37 -17.13
CA LEU A 112 18.18 -8.38 -16.42
C LEU A 112 17.67 -6.94 -16.65
N GLY A 113 17.55 -6.16 -15.59
CA GLY A 113 17.11 -4.77 -15.61
C GLY A 113 15.59 -4.59 -15.78
N GLN A 114 14.83 -5.65 -15.98
CA GLN A 114 13.36 -5.58 -15.98
C GLN A 114 12.81 -5.84 -14.58
N SER A 115 11.65 -5.24 -14.29
CA SER A 115 10.96 -5.41 -13.02
C SER A 115 9.73 -6.29 -13.15
N TYR A 116 9.46 -7.07 -12.11
CA TYR A 116 8.35 -8.03 -12.07
C TYR A 116 7.62 -7.95 -10.73
N ILE A 117 6.31 -8.14 -10.77
CA ILE A 117 5.53 -8.35 -9.54
C ILE A 117 5.82 -9.77 -9.06
N VAL A 118 6.23 -9.88 -7.81
CA VAL A 118 6.50 -11.15 -7.14
C VAL A 118 5.88 -11.18 -5.75
N HIS A 119 5.59 -12.37 -5.27
CA HIS A 119 5.28 -12.64 -3.87
C HIS A 119 6.52 -13.19 -3.17
N VAL A 120 6.82 -12.69 -1.97
CA VAL A 120 7.94 -13.13 -1.15
C VAL A 120 7.46 -14.20 -0.18
N HIS A 121 8.09 -15.37 -0.17
CA HIS A 121 7.69 -16.48 0.71
C HIS A 121 8.89 -17.30 1.13
N ILE A 122 8.68 -18.15 2.14
CA ILE A 122 9.65 -19.17 2.55
C ILE A 122 9.36 -20.44 1.75
N ASP A 123 10.35 -20.91 1.00
CA ASP A 123 10.28 -22.18 0.26
C ASP A 123 10.25 -23.34 1.24
N GLU A 124 9.24 -24.18 1.15
CA GLU A 124 8.99 -25.28 2.10
C GLU A 124 10.09 -26.36 2.10
N GLU A 125 10.77 -26.55 0.96
CA GLU A 125 11.82 -27.57 0.81
C GLU A 125 13.18 -27.08 1.34
N SER A 126 13.56 -25.84 1.00
CA SER A 126 14.88 -25.29 1.32
C SER A 126 14.90 -24.38 2.54
N TYR A 127 13.71 -23.97 3.05
CA TYR A 127 13.52 -22.98 4.12
C TYR A 127 14.18 -21.64 3.85
N ARG A 128 14.42 -21.31 2.56
CA ARG A 128 14.97 -20.03 2.12
C ARG A 128 13.87 -19.03 1.79
N ILE A 129 14.17 -17.76 1.97
CA ILE A 129 13.29 -16.68 1.45
C ILE A 129 13.48 -16.64 -0.06
N VAL A 130 12.37 -16.78 -0.81
CA VAL A 130 12.37 -16.78 -2.28
C VAL A 130 11.21 -15.93 -2.81
N ALA A 131 11.33 -15.53 -4.08
CA ALA A 131 10.29 -14.84 -4.80
C ALA A 131 9.54 -15.76 -5.77
N SER A 132 8.24 -15.55 -5.93
CA SER A 132 7.43 -16.20 -6.94
C SER A 132 6.70 -15.16 -7.81
N ALA A 133 6.85 -15.23 -9.13
CA ALA A 133 6.04 -14.46 -10.06
C ALA A 133 4.66 -15.07 -10.31
N LYS A 134 4.36 -16.24 -9.74
CA LYS A 134 3.06 -16.91 -9.80
C LYS A 134 2.14 -16.39 -8.70
N VAL A 135 2.00 -15.06 -8.66
CA VAL A 135 1.35 -14.31 -7.58
C VAL A 135 -0.08 -14.76 -7.26
N GLU A 136 -0.79 -15.31 -8.26
CA GLU A 136 -2.17 -15.75 -8.08
C GLU A 136 -2.31 -16.90 -7.06
N ARG A 137 -1.25 -17.66 -6.82
CA ARG A 137 -1.24 -18.76 -5.84
C ARG A 137 -1.28 -18.29 -4.39
N TYR A 138 -0.93 -17.02 -4.17
CA TYR A 138 -0.78 -16.43 -2.84
C TYR A 138 -1.89 -15.42 -2.53
N LEU A 139 -2.80 -15.20 -3.48
CA LEU A 139 -3.98 -14.38 -3.24
C LEU A 139 -5.03 -15.18 -2.48
N SER A 140 -5.73 -14.52 -1.56
CA SER A 140 -6.77 -15.15 -0.76
C SER A 140 -7.95 -15.58 -1.64
N GLU A 141 -8.44 -16.80 -1.38
CA GLU A 141 -9.70 -17.33 -1.92
C GLU A 141 -10.87 -17.13 -0.95
N GLU A 142 -10.60 -16.60 0.25
CA GLU A 142 -11.65 -16.29 1.21
C GLU A 142 -12.55 -15.17 0.71
N HIS A 143 -13.83 -15.20 1.12
CA HIS A 143 -14.77 -14.15 0.73
C HIS A 143 -14.38 -12.84 1.44
N PRO A 144 -14.12 -11.75 0.69
CA PRO A 144 -13.67 -10.49 1.28
C PRO A 144 -14.82 -9.82 2.07
N HIS A 145 -14.47 -9.22 3.20
CA HIS A 145 -15.42 -8.52 4.08
C HIS A 145 -15.45 -7.00 3.86
N TYR A 146 -15.18 -6.54 2.64
CA TYR A 146 -15.21 -5.11 2.30
C TYR A 146 -16.63 -4.61 2.08
N ARG A 147 -16.83 -3.34 2.39
CA ARG A 147 -18.03 -2.57 2.08
C ARG A 147 -17.76 -1.62 0.91
N HIS A 148 -18.84 -1.29 0.20
CA HIS A 148 -18.75 -0.26 -0.83
C HIS A 148 -18.20 1.06 -0.26
N GLY A 149 -17.14 1.57 -0.86
CA GLY A 149 -16.48 2.81 -0.48
C GLY A 149 -15.35 2.67 0.52
N ASP A 150 -15.06 1.47 1.05
CA ASP A 150 -13.90 1.27 1.91
C ASP A 150 -12.62 1.66 1.17
N GLU A 151 -11.76 2.42 1.84
CA GLU A 151 -10.44 2.77 1.32
C GLU A 151 -9.48 1.61 1.51
N VAL A 152 -8.73 1.29 0.46
CA VAL A 152 -7.82 0.14 0.40
C VAL A 152 -6.52 0.51 -0.29
N ASP A 153 -5.47 -0.24 0.00
CA ASP A 153 -4.20 -0.16 -0.71
C ASP A 153 -4.24 -1.02 -1.97
N LEU A 154 -3.84 -0.44 -3.10
CA LEU A 154 -3.77 -1.11 -4.39
C LEU A 154 -2.33 -1.25 -4.85
N LEU A 155 -1.96 -2.45 -5.32
CA LEU A 155 -0.79 -2.69 -6.14
C LEU A 155 -1.25 -3.03 -7.55
N ILE A 156 -0.84 -2.22 -8.54
CA ILE A 156 -1.21 -2.43 -9.95
C ILE A 156 -0.43 -3.62 -10.51
N LEU A 157 -1.15 -4.68 -10.88
CA LEU A 157 -0.53 -5.95 -11.27
C LEU A 157 -0.30 -6.05 -12.77
N GLN A 158 -1.35 -5.90 -13.59
CA GLN A 158 -1.28 -6.14 -15.02
C GLN A 158 -2.41 -5.43 -15.76
N LYS A 159 -2.08 -4.83 -16.92
CA LYS A 159 -3.07 -4.30 -17.85
C LYS A 159 -3.81 -5.44 -18.57
N THR A 160 -5.11 -5.28 -18.73
CA THR A 160 -6.01 -6.18 -19.50
C THR A 160 -6.92 -5.35 -20.40
N ASP A 161 -7.72 -5.98 -21.25
CA ASP A 161 -8.68 -5.31 -22.14
C ASP A 161 -9.76 -4.54 -21.35
N LEU A 162 -10.11 -4.99 -20.13
CA LEU A 162 -11.12 -4.36 -19.29
C LEU A 162 -10.57 -3.24 -18.39
N GLY A 163 -9.25 -3.18 -18.21
CA GLY A 163 -8.60 -2.28 -17.27
C GLY A 163 -7.37 -2.92 -16.64
N PHE A 164 -7.15 -2.77 -15.34
CA PHE A 164 -6.02 -3.33 -14.64
C PHE A 164 -6.42 -4.33 -13.57
N LYS A 165 -5.78 -5.49 -13.57
CA LYS A 165 -5.77 -6.36 -12.40
C LYS A 165 -4.96 -5.68 -11.30
N VAL A 166 -5.43 -5.75 -10.07
CA VAL A 166 -4.78 -5.18 -8.89
C VAL A 166 -4.75 -6.19 -7.75
N ILE A 167 -3.83 -5.99 -6.81
CA ILE A 167 -3.84 -6.66 -5.51
C ILE A 167 -4.31 -5.64 -4.48
N ILE A 168 -5.33 -6.01 -3.70
CA ILE A 168 -5.97 -5.19 -2.69
C ILE A 168 -5.44 -5.60 -1.32
N ASP A 169 -4.96 -4.61 -0.52
CA ASP A 169 -4.47 -4.79 0.85
C ASP A 169 -3.49 -5.96 1.00
N ASN A 170 -2.65 -6.17 -0.04
CA ASN A 170 -1.66 -7.25 -0.07
C ASN A 170 -2.28 -8.66 0.06
N GLN A 171 -3.57 -8.84 -0.25
CA GLN A 171 -4.29 -10.08 0.03
C GLN A 171 -5.25 -10.50 -1.09
N TYR A 172 -6.11 -9.62 -1.61
CA TYR A 172 -7.20 -10.00 -2.51
C TYR A 172 -6.98 -9.57 -3.95
N PRO A 173 -7.42 -10.38 -4.94
CA PRO A 173 -7.43 -9.94 -6.33
C PRO A 173 -8.57 -8.96 -6.59
N GLY A 174 -8.31 -7.91 -7.36
CA GLY A 174 -9.31 -6.93 -7.79
C GLY A 174 -9.17 -6.52 -9.25
N LEU A 175 -10.20 -5.83 -9.74
CA LEU A 175 -10.23 -5.24 -11.07
C LEU A 175 -10.52 -3.75 -10.98
N LEU A 176 -9.64 -2.95 -11.55
CA LEU A 176 -9.81 -1.53 -11.77
C LEU A 176 -10.16 -1.30 -13.25
N TYR A 177 -11.38 -0.87 -13.53
CA TYR A 177 -11.87 -0.69 -14.89
C TYR A 177 -11.24 0.53 -15.57
N GLN A 178 -11.05 0.43 -16.90
CA GLN A 178 -10.44 1.48 -17.71
C GLN A 178 -11.20 2.82 -17.63
N ASP A 179 -12.52 2.78 -17.53
CA ASP A 179 -13.41 3.97 -17.42
C ASP A 179 -13.34 4.65 -16.05
N GLN A 180 -12.71 4.00 -15.05
CA GLN A 180 -12.46 4.56 -13.71
C GLN A 180 -11.06 5.17 -13.57
N ILE A 181 -10.27 5.17 -14.67
CA ILE A 181 -8.88 5.60 -14.65
C ILE A 181 -8.74 6.94 -15.35
N PHE A 182 -8.42 7.99 -14.61
CA PHE A 182 -8.26 9.36 -15.11
C PHE A 182 -6.82 9.88 -14.99
N GLN A 183 -5.88 8.97 -14.72
CA GLN A 183 -4.46 9.27 -14.57
C GLN A 183 -3.63 8.17 -15.21
N TYR A 184 -2.36 8.46 -15.49
CA TYR A 184 -1.43 7.43 -15.94
C TYR A 184 -1.08 6.50 -14.78
N ILE A 185 -1.25 5.19 -15.03
CA ILE A 185 -0.89 4.14 -14.08
C ILE A 185 -0.08 3.05 -14.80
N HIS A 186 0.86 2.46 -14.06
CA HIS A 186 1.75 1.42 -14.57
C HIS A 186 1.75 0.20 -13.65
N THR A 187 2.15 -0.94 -14.20
CA THR A 187 2.43 -2.12 -13.39
C THR A 187 3.47 -1.79 -12.33
N GLY A 188 3.20 -2.15 -11.08
CA GLY A 188 4.06 -1.88 -9.94
C GLY A 188 3.67 -0.64 -9.12
N ASP A 189 2.82 0.25 -9.66
CA ASP A 189 2.35 1.41 -8.92
C ASP A 189 1.58 0.98 -7.67
N ARG A 190 1.82 1.69 -6.57
CA ARG A 190 1.05 1.58 -5.33
C ARG A 190 0.26 2.85 -5.11
N MET A 191 -1.02 2.69 -4.81
CA MET A 191 -1.92 3.82 -4.60
C MET A 191 -3.10 3.45 -3.73
N LYS A 192 -3.79 4.46 -3.18
CA LYS A 192 -5.08 4.27 -2.54
C LYS A 192 -6.16 4.09 -3.59
N GLY A 193 -7.11 3.23 -3.28
CA GLY A 193 -8.33 3.04 -4.05
C GLY A 193 -9.52 2.80 -3.14
N TYR A 194 -10.67 2.58 -3.73
CA TYR A 194 -11.93 2.44 -3.02
C TYR A 194 -12.67 1.22 -3.56
N ILE A 195 -13.28 0.45 -2.65
CA ILE A 195 -14.11 -0.69 -3.04
C ILE A 195 -15.35 -0.20 -3.76
N GLY A 196 -15.46 -0.54 -5.02
CA GLY A 196 -16.65 -0.27 -5.82
C GLY A 196 -17.74 -1.29 -5.57
N ARG A 197 -17.40 -2.58 -5.65
CA ARG A 197 -18.34 -3.69 -5.44
C ARG A 197 -17.60 -4.98 -5.13
N VAL A 198 -18.09 -5.70 -4.14
CA VAL A 198 -17.78 -7.13 -3.96
C VAL A 198 -18.88 -7.93 -4.66
N ARG A 199 -18.52 -8.76 -5.63
CA ARG A 199 -19.46 -9.58 -6.39
C ARG A 199 -19.81 -10.87 -5.64
N PRO A 200 -20.94 -11.53 -5.96
CA PRO A 200 -21.30 -12.81 -5.35
C PRO A 200 -20.26 -13.92 -5.57
N ASP A 201 -19.47 -13.84 -6.64
CA ASP A 201 -18.37 -14.76 -6.97
C ASP A 201 -17.05 -14.41 -6.24
N GLY A 202 -17.07 -13.48 -5.30
CA GLY A 202 -15.91 -13.03 -4.52
C GLY A 202 -14.97 -12.05 -5.24
N LYS A 203 -15.22 -11.74 -6.52
CA LYS A 203 -14.42 -10.74 -7.25
C LYS A 203 -14.70 -9.33 -6.76
N ILE A 204 -13.67 -8.50 -6.73
CA ILE A 204 -13.72 -7.13 -6.21
C ILE A 204 -13.48 -6.15 -7.35
N ASP A 205 -14.45 -5.26 -7.56
CA ASP A 205 -14.29 -4.11 -8.42
C ASP A 205 -13.81 -2.93 -7.58
N VAL A 206 -12.78 -2.22 -8.03
CA VAL A 206 -12.22 -1.06 -7.34
C VAL A 206 -12.25 0.18 -8.21
N SER A 207 -12.19 1.35 -7.60
CA SER A 207 -12.13 2.67 -8.21
C SER A 207 -10.99 3.48 -7.61
N LEU A 208 -10.40 4.40 -8.38
CA LEU A 208 -9.43 5.37 -7.86
C LEU A 208 -10.11 6.62 -7.27
N GLN A 209 -11.41 6.75 -7.46
CA GLN A 209 -12.17 7.88 -6.92
C GLN A 209 -13.07 7.41 -5.79
N LYS A 210 -13.16 8.21 -4.74
CA LYS A 210 -14.20 8.06 -3.72
C LYS A 210 -15.57 8.01 -4.38
N THR A 211 -16.46 7.18 -3.86
CA THR A 211 -17.82 7.12 -4.39
C THR A 211 -18.48 8.50 -4.34
N GLY A 212 -19.37 8.78 -5.28
CA GLY A 212 -20.03 10.09 -5.36
C GLY A 212 -20.78 10.50 -4.08
N GLN A 213 -21.07 9.59 -3.18
CA GLN A 213 -21.63 9.87 -1.86
C GLN A 213 -20.57 10.30 -0.86
N GLN A 214 -19.41 9.64 -0.82
CA GLN A 214 -18.26 10.03 0.02
C GLN A 214 -17.61 11.31 -0.50
N GLN A 215 -17.43 11.46 -1.81
CA GLN A 215 -16.99 12.74 -2.40
C GLN A 215 -17.92 13.89 -2.01
N THR A 216 -19.23 13.65 -1.96
CA THR A 216 -20.21 14.66 -1.56
C THR A 216 -20.09 15.01 -0.08
N ALA A 217 -19.89 14.02 0.79
CA ALA A 217 -19.75 14.23 2.25
C ALA A 217 -18.45 14.97 2.57
N ASP A 218 -17.33 14.50 2.02
CA ASP A 218 -16.02 15.16 2.20
C ASP A 218 -16.01 16.59 1.64
N PHE A 219 -16.62 16.78 0.47
CA PHE A 219 -16.71 18.10 -0.11
C PHE A 219 -17.69 19.01 0.65
N ALA A 220 -18.78 18.49 1.21
CA ALA A 220 -19.66 19.28 2.05
C ALA A 220 -18.94 19.85 3.28
N GLU A 221 -18.06 19.07 3.90
CA GLU A 221 -17.22 19.52 5.00
C GLU A 221 -16.19 20.58 4.54
N THR A 222 -15.52 20.33 3.41
CA THR A 222 -14.59 21.27 2.79
C THR A 222 -15.28 22.60 2.44
N LEU A 223 -16.48 22.54 1.86
CA LEU A 223 -17.28 23.72 1.50
C LEU A 223 -17.74 24.47 2.76
N TYR A 224 -18.12 23.76 3.80
CA TYR A 224 -18.50 24.36 5.07
C TYR A 224 -17.33 25.11 5.72
N GLN A 225 -16.15 24.49 5.75
CA GLN A 225 -14.94 25.14 6.24
C GLN A 225 -14.55 26.36 5.38
N TYR A 226 -14.63 26.24 4.03
CA TYR A 226 -14.41 27.36 3.13
C TYR A 226 -15.32 28.54 3.44
N LEU A 227 -16.59 28.30 3.72
CA LEU A 227 -17.53 29.37 4.09
C LEU A 227 -17.13 30.00 5.44
N LEU A 228 -16.68 29.23 6.43
CA LEU A 228 -16.18 29.78 7.70
C LEU A 228 -14.99 30.71 7.50
N ASP A 229 -14.08 30.32 6.60
CA ASP A 229 -12.84 31.07 6.33
C ASP A 229 -13.05 32.30 5.40
N ASN A 230 -14.23 32.42 4.76
CA ASN A 230 -14.55 33.45 3.78
C ASN A 230 -15.83 34.25 4.13
N ASP A 231 -15.87 34.81 5.35
CA ASP A 231 -16.94 35.68 5.85
C ASP A 231 -18.35 35.05 5.76
N GLY A 232 -18.43 33.73 5.75
CA GLY A 232 -19.68 32.98 5.66
C GLY A 232 -20.33 33.00 4.29
N ALA A 233 -19.64 33.40 3.20
CA ALA A 233 -20.19 33.52 1.90
C ALA A 233 -19.35 32.85 0.79
N CYS A 234 -20.03 32.39 -0.26
CA CYS A 234 -19.44 31.95 -1.51
C CYS A 234 -20.28 32.48 -2.67
N ASP A 235 -19.60 32.97 -3.70
CA ASP A 235 -20.21 33.53 -4.93
C ASP A 235 -20.54 32.46 -5.99
N LEU A 236 -20.58 31.20 -5.59
CA LEU A 236 -21.05 30.07 -6.37
C LEU A 236 -22.32 29.49 -5.75
N GLY A 237 -23.31 29.17 -6.58
CA GLY A 237 -24.60 28.64 -6.14
C GLY A 237 -25.12 27.51 -7.02
N ASP A 238 -26.42 27.22 -6.90
CA ASP A 238 -27.05 26.08 -7.59
C ASP A 238 -27.00 26.21 -9.13
N LYS A 239 -26.98 27.43 -9.68
CA LYS A 239 -26.95 27.68 -11.11
C LYS A 239 -25.58 28.08 -11.66
N SER A 240 -24.54 28.15 -10.84
CA SER A 240 -23.18 28.45 -11.29
C SER A 240 -22.70 27.50 -12.36
N GLU A 241 -21.85 27.97 -13.26
CA GLU A 241 -21.31 27.15 -14.34
C GLU A 241 -20.36 26.05 -13.83
N ALA A 242 -20.25 24.96 -14.60
CA ALA A 242 -19.44 23.80 -14.19
C ALA A 242 -17.95 24.16 -14.13
N ASP A 243 -17.50 24.99 -15.01
CA ASP A 243 -16.11 25.43 -15.13
C ASP A 243 -15.70 26.31 -13.93
N ASP A 244 -16.55 27.26 -13.51
CA ASP A 244 -16.30 28.10 -12.33
C ASP A 244 -16.21 27.27 -11.04
N ILE A 245 -17.08 26.26 -10.91
CA ILE A 245 -17.07 25.34 -9.77
C ILE A 245 -15.79 24.49 -9.77
N TYR A 246 -15.41 23.99 -10.96
CA TYR A 246 -14.21 23.16 -11.09
C TYR A 246 -12.92 23.94 -10.86
N GLU A 247 -12.82 25.18 -11.39
CA GLU A 247 -11.66 26.05 -11.15
C GLU A 247 -11.45 26.35 -9.67
N ARG A 248 -12.54 26.52 -8.89
CA ARG A 248 -12.42 26.88 -7.48
C ARG A 248 -12.27 25.69 -6.56
N PHE A 249 -12.98 24.61 -6.81
CA PHE A 249 -13.10 23.50 -5.87
C PHE A 249 -12.61 22.15 -6.40
N HIS A 250 -12.25 22.05 -7.68
CA HIS A 250 -11.82 20.84 -8.37
C HIS A 250 -12.82 19.66 -8.25
N VAL A 251 -14.12 19.98 -8.13
CA VAL A 251 -15.21 18.99 -8.10
C VAL A 251 -16.19 19.21 -9.25
N SER A 252 -16.91 18.15 -9.62
CA SER A 252 -17.96 18.27 -10.62
C SER A 252 -19.19 19.05 -10.09
N LYS A 253 -19.91 19.74 -10.97
CA LYS A 253 -21.20 20.42 -10.65
C LYS A 253 -22.19 19.49 -9.93
N LYS A 254 -22.17 18.18 -10.24
CA LYS A 254 -23.02 17.17 -9.59
C LYS A 254 -22.65 16.97 -8.11
N VAL A 255 -21.37 16.89 -7.80
CA VAL A 255 -20.85 16.76 -6.42
C VAL A 255 -21.16 18.05 -5.64
N PHE A 256 -20.88 19.21 -6.24
CA PHE A 256 -21.18 20.50 -5.66
C PHE A 256 -22.67 20.64 -5.29
N LYS A 257 -23.58 20.37 -6.23
CA LYS A 257 -25.04 20.42 -6.00
C LYS A 257 -25.53 19.49 -4.91
N ARG A 258 -24.96 18.29 -4.79
CA ARG A 258 -25.29 17.36 -3.71
C ARG A 258 -24.81 17.87 -2.36
N ALA A 259 -23.59 18.38 -2.28
CA ALA A 259 -23.01 18.93 -1.05
C ALA A 259 -23.81 20.13 -0.52
N ILE A 260 -24.16 21.10 -1.40
CA ILE A 260 -24.99 22.21 -0.98
C ILE A 260 -26.40 21.78 -0.56
N GLY A 261 -26.96 20.75 -1.21
CA GLY A 261 -28.22 20.14 -0.83
C GLY A 261 -28.18 19.49 0.57
N ASP A 262 -27.09 18.82 0.91
CA ASP A 262 -26.88 18.22 2.22
C ASP A 262 -26.68 19.26 3.34
N LEU A 263 -25.86 20.29 3.09
CA LEU A 263 -25.67 21.39 4.02
C LEU A 263 -26.97 22.21 4.24
N TYR A 264 -27.74 22.40 3.18
CA TYR A 264 -29.05 23.06 3.25
C TYR A 264 -30.06 22.26 4.10
N LYS A 265 -30.14 20.94 3.88
CA LYS A 265 -30.99 20.04 4.70
C LYS A 265 -30.59 20.06 6.17
N LYS A 266 -29.31 20.14 6.47
CA LYS A 266 -28.77 20.30 7.84
C LYS A 266 -29.00 21.71 8.40
N ARG A 267 -29.59 22.64 7.67
CA ARG A 267 -29.84 24.03 8.05
C ARG A 267 -28.56 24.81 8.40
N LEU A 268 -27.46 24.48 7.74
CA LEU A 268 -26.18 25.14 7.96
C LEU A 268 -25.98 26.32 7.00
N ILE A 269 -26.63 26.28 5.83
CA ILE A 269 -26.48 27.29 4.78
C ILE A 269 -27.83 27.71 4.20
N THR A 270 -27.83 28.88 3.55
CA THR A 270 -28.82 29.30 2.56
C THR A 270 -28.23 29.23 1.16
N VAL A 271 -29.04 28.84 0.17
CA VAL A 271 -28.61 28.68 -1.21
C VAL A 271 -29.40 29.62 -2.11
N SER A 272 -28.70 30.38 -2.93
CA SER A 272 -29.24 31.22 -3.99
C SER A 272 -28.71 30.71 -5.35
N PRO A 273 -29.26 31.18 -6.48
CA PRO A 273 -28.80 30.73 -7.80
C PRO A 273 -27.28 30.85 -8.00
N MET A 274 -26.68 31.94 -7.53
CA MET A 274 -25.28 32.27 -7.75
C MET A 274 -24.50 32.51 -6.46
N SER A 275 -25.04 32.11 -5.30
CA SER A 275 -24.32 32.28 -4.03
C SER A 275 -24.80 31.32 -2.93
N ILE A 276 -23.93 31.06 -1.97
CA ILE A 276 -24.22 30.34 -0.75
C ILE A 276 -23.81 31.17 0.45
N ARG A 277 -24.57 31.13 1.54
CA ARG A 277 -24.24 31.81 2.78
C ARG A 277 -24.48 30.92 3.99
N LEU A 278 -23.61 31.01 4.98
CA LEU A 278 -23.85 30.38 6.30
C LEU A 278 -25.09 30.95 6.95
N LEU A 279 -25.90 30.09 7.51
CA LEU A 279 -26.93 30.50 8.45
C LEU A 279 -26.24 30.80 9.78
N LYS A 280 -26.37 32.05 10.27
CA LYS A 280 -25.93 32.38 11.64
C LYS A 280 -26.69 31.49 12.61
N VAL A 281 -25.96 30.63 13.33
CA VAL A 281 -26.51 29.95 14.50
C VAL A 281 -26.95 31.06 15.48
N LYS A 282 -28.25 31.16 15.77
CA LYS A 282 -28.69 32.00 16.88
C LYS A 282 -28.13 31.33 18.17
N GLU A 283 -27.24 32.05 18.86
CA GLU A 283 -26.86 31.73 20.23
C GLU A 283 -28.06 31.57 21.10
#